data_2659d0ea112adcb7c61aece759816247
#
_entry.id   2659d0ea112adcb7c61aece759816247
#
_cell.length_a   1.000
_cell.length_b   1.000
_cell.length_c   1.000
_cell.angle_alpha   90.00
_cell.angle_beta   90.00
_cell.angle_gamma   90.00
#
_symmetry.space_group_name_H-M   'P 1'
#
loop_
_entity.id
_entity.type
_entity.pdbx_description
1 polymer ?
#
loop_
_entity_poly.entity_id
_entity_poly.type
_entity_poly.pdbx_seq_one_letter_code
_entity_poly.pdbx_strand_id
1 'polypeptide(L)'
;TRNTALSQLLGSVMARVSGNAGIAGQPAAKQMLAAAPSLVQQYRYRSADKDGGMVRYLWARFDQPVVERMMRERNLPVWTQRPGVLLWLASEQAGARTLLNLENEPAARAAVTEQAQQRGMPLQLPLMDLEDQGRLTAADLWSDYRAAIALASERYPHSVVLSGRLRALGGGRWNGQWSLIDREDSQGFQTPAKSLEETMVSAIDQAQDLLAARYAPMLAAGDQYGTLVRIAGVYDLAAYGRLVALLESLDAVAGVALRHVRDDAFTFDLQLRAGQANLVRGLDASGLLSAEPAPLRPVPPVAVAGSGGVAPAAVPVLPEVDLYYRLRN
;
A
#
# COMPACT_ATOMS: atom_id res chain seq x y z
N THR A 1 -13.34 28.98 13.00
CA THR A 1 -14.18 28.46 14.11
C THR A 1 -13.75 27.03 14.47
N ARG A 2 -14.17 26.53 15.66
CA ARG A 2 -13.90 25.11 16.05
C ARG A 2 -14.38 24.13 15.00
N ASN A 3 -15.60 24.29 14.51
CA ASN A 3 -16.17 23.36 13.53
C ASN A 3 -15.38 23.36 12.22
N THR A 4 -14.92 24.50 11.74
CA THR A 4 -14.03 24.59 10.58
C THR A 4 -12.73 23.81 10.80
N ALA A 5 -12.12 23.97 11.98
CA ALA A 5 -10.90 23.22 12.32
C ALA A 5 -11.14 21.70 12.40
N LEU A 6 -12.28 21.26 12.97
CA LEU A 6 -12.66 19.85 13.00
C LEU A 6 -12.89 19.28 11.59
N SER A 7 -13.54 20.05 10.69
CA SER A 7 -13.70 19.65 9.30
C SER A 7 -12.35 19.51 8.58
N GLN A 8 -11.41 20.43 8.83
CA GLN A 8 -10.05 20.33 8.28
C GLN A 8 -9.31 19.09 8.79
N LEU A 9 -9.38 18.82 10.10
CA LEU A 9 -8.79 17.63 10.70
C LEU A 9 -9.41 16.34 10.16
N LEU A 10 -10.73 16.29 9.99
CA LEU A 10 -11.39 15.15 9.36
C LEU A 10 -10.94 14.98 7.91
N GLY A 11 -10.80 16.07 7.16
CA GLY A 11 -10.24 16.03 5.80
C GLY A 11 -8.85 15.41 5.74
N SER A 12 -7.97 15.74 6.69
CA SER A 12 -6.65 15.13 6.83
C SER A 12 -6.74 13.63 7.16
N VAL A 13 -7.68 13.24 8.04
CA VAL A 13 -7.92 11.82 8.34
C VAL A 13 -8.42 11.07 7.10
N MET A 14 -9.37 11.65 6.37
CA MET A 14 -9.88 11.04 5.13
C MET A 14 -8.79 10.91 4.06
N ALA A 15 -7.93 11.93 3.89
CA ALA A 15 -6.78 11.87 3.00
C ALA A 15 -5.80 10.76 3.41
N ARG A 16 -5.57 10.64 4.71
CA ARG A 16 -4.77 9.55 5.28
C ARG A 16 -5.42 8.18 5.07
N VAL A 17 -6.73 8.03 5.26
CA VAL A 17 -7.44 6.75 5.09
C VAL A 17 -7.52 6.34 3.63
N SER A 18 -7.76 7.28 2.72
CA SER A 18 -7.89 6.98 1.28
C SER A 18 -6.56 6.92 0.52
N GLY A 19 -5.49 7.51 1.07
CA GLY A 19 -4.25 7.76 0.34
C GLY A 19 -4.32 8.92 -0.65
N ASN A 20 -5.49 9.55 -0.84
CA ASN A 20 -5.71 10.63 -1.79
C ASN A 20 -5.74 11.99 -1.06
N ALA A 21 -4.72 12.82 -1.29
CA ALA A 21 -4.63 14.16 -0.68
C ALA A 21 -5.80 15.08 -1.08
N GLY A 22 -6.35 14.91 -2.28
CA GLY A 22 -7.44 15.71 -2.82
C GLY A 22 -8.86 15.26 -2.43
N ILE A 23 -9.00 14.22 -1.61
CA ILE A 23 -10.31 13.59 -1.31
C ILE A 23 -11.33 14.59 -0.72
N ALA A 24 -10.87 15.53 0.10
CA ALA A 24 -11.71 16.54 0.72
C ALA A 24 -12.46 17.44 -0.30
N GLY A 25 -11.96 17.53 -1.51
CA GLY A 25 -12.60 18.26 -2.63
C GLY A 25 -13.78 17.55 -3.26
N GLN A 26 -13.91 16.23 -3.07
CA GLN A 26 -14.97 15.44 -3.68
C GLN A 26 -16.35 15.77 -3.08
N PRO A 27 -17.44 15.78 -3.87
CA PRO A 27 -18.78 16.12 -3.39
C PRO A 27 -19.25 15.22 -2.22
N ALA A 28 -19.00 13.92 -2.30
CA ALA A 28 -19.34 12.96 -1.24
C ALA A 28 -18.56 13.21 0.06
N ALA A 29 -17.29 13.64 -0.04
CA ALA A 29 -16.47 13.99 1.12
C ALA A 29 -16.94 15.27 1.80
N LYS A 30 -17.42 16.27 1.05
CA LYS A 30 -17.93 17.53 1.61
C LYS A 30 -19.08 17.30 2.59
N GLN A 31 -19.95 16.34 2.33
CA GLN A 31 -21.03 15.98 3.25
C GLN A 31 -20.49 15.40 4.57
N MET A 32 -19.45 14.58 4.52
CA MET A 32 -18.80 14.06 5.72
C MET A 32 -18.09 15.16 6.50
N LEU A 33 -17.42 16.08 5.81
CA LEU A 33 -16.73 17.21 6.45
C LEU A 33 -17.70 18.11 7.21
N ALA A 34 -18.92 18.30 6.72
CA ALA A 34 -19.97 19.04 7.44
C ALA A 34 -20.40 18.30 8.72
N ALA A 35 -20.36 16.97 8.75
CA ALA A 35 -20.68 16.15 9.92
C ALA A 35 -19.49 15.95 10.89
N ALA A 36 -18.32 16.54 10.65
CA ALA A 36 -17.12 16.36 11.46
C ALA A 36 -17.35 16.55 12.99
N PRO A 37 -18.13 17.55 13.46
CA PRO A 37 -18.40 17.71 14.89
C PRO A 37 -19.08 16.51 15.57
N SER A 38 -19.90 15.75 14.84
CA SER A 38 -20.58 14.55 15.36
C SER A 38 -19.72 13.29 15.33
N LEU A 39 -18.59 13.30 14.59
CA LEU A 39 -17.67 12.17 14.43
C LEU A 39 -16.49 12.23 15.41
N VAL A 40 -16.34 13.33 16.13
CA VAL A 40 -15.26 13.51 17.10
C VAL A 40 -15.57 12.75 18.37
N GLN A 41 -14.69 11.80 18.74
CA GLN A 41 -14.74 11.13 20.04
C GLN A 41 -14.19 12.02 21.16
N GLN A 42 -13.09 12.71 20.87
CA GLN A 42 -12.41 13.55 21.83
C GLN A 42 -11.69 14.70 21.14
N TYR A 43 -11.66 15.86 21.77
CA TYR A 43 -10.81 16.96 21.33
C TYR A 43 -10.20 17.71 22.53
N ARG A 44 -9.07 18.34 22.29
CA ARG A 44 -8.40 19.20 23.29
C ARG A 44 -7.64 20.32 22.61
N TYR A 45 -7.50 21.42 23.33
CA TYR A 45 -6.66 22.52 22.91
C TYR A 45 -5.29 22.42 23.61
N ARG A 46 -4.25 22.69 22.85
CA ARG A 46 -2.89 22.91 23.36
C ARG A 46 -2.41 24.26 22.90
N SER A 47 -1.73 24.99 23.76
CA SER A 47 -1.03 26.21 23.39
C SER A 47 0.45 25.95 23.42
N ALA A 48 1.16 26.38 22.39
CA ALA A 48 2.61 26.32 22.32
C ALA A 48 3.15 27.65 21.83
N ASP A 49 4.33 28.04 22.33
CA ASP A 49 5.06 29.18 21.81
C ASP A 49 5.63 28.80 20.44
N LYS A 50 5.37 29.62 19.44
CA LYS A 50 5.95 29.47 18.11
C LYS A 50 6.37 30.87 17.64
N ASP A 51 7.67 31.02 17.40
CA ASP A 51 8.28 32.27 16.91
C ASP A 51 7.97 33.50 17.79
N GLY A 52 7.88 33.30 19.13
CA GLY A 52 7.60 34.35 20.10
C GLY A 52 6.10 34.71 20.23
N GLY A 53 5.20 33.90 19.68
CA GLY A 53 3.77 34.03 19.77
C GLY A 53 3.07 32.76 20.26
N MET A 54 2.03 32.94 21.12
CA MET A 54 1.20 31.81 21.60
C MET A 54 0.26 31.33 20.49
N VAL A 55 0.54 30.16 19.94
CA VAL A 55 -0.32 29.50 18.95
C VAL A 55 -1.16 28.43 19.64
N ARG A 56 -2.47 28.44 19.38
CA ARG A 56 -3.40 27.44 19.90
C ARG A 56 -3.62 26.34 18.87
N TYR A 57 -3.30 25.13 19.24
CA TYR A 57 -3.50 23.91 18.43
C TYR A 57 -4.76 23.19 18.90
N LEU A 58 -5.56 22.72 17.95
CA LEU A 58 -6.68 21.81 18.20
C LEU A 58 -6.21 20.39 17.86
N TRP A 59 -6.25 19.51 18.84
CA TRP A 59 -6.12 18.07 18.64
C TRP A 59 -7.49 17.43 18.70
N ALA A 60 -7.80 16.52 17.78
CA ALA A 60 -9.04 15.76 17.78
C ALA A 60 -8.79 14.28 17.47
N ARG A 61 -9.56 13.41 18.10
CA ARG A 61 -9.62 11.98 17.84
C ARG A 61 -10.96 11.63 17.22
N PHE A 62 -10.91 11.00 16.06
CA PHE A 62 -12.08 10.47 15.36
C PHE A 62 -12.14 8.94 15.56
N ASP A 63 -13.35 8.39 15.48
CA ASP A 63 -13.57 6.95 15.47
C ASP A 63 -13.23 6.39 14.10
N GLN A 64 -12.09 5.71 14.00
CA GLN A 64 -11.59 5.20 12.72
C GLN A 64 -12.59 4.24 12.06
N PRO A 65 -13.12 3.18 12.72
CA PRO A 65 -14.13 2.31 12.14
C PRO A 65 -15.38 3.04 11.61
N VAL A 66 -15.83 4.08 12.32
CA VAL A 66 -16.99 4.88 11.89
C VAL A 66 -16.65 5.70 10.65
N VAL A 67 -15.49 6.36 10.64
CA VAL A 67 -15.04 7.15 9.48
C VAL A 67 -14.90 6.27 8.24
N GLU A 68 -14.23 5.11 8.37
CA GLU A 68 -14.04 4.17 7.26
C GLU A 68 -15.37 3.64 6.72
N ARG A 69 -16.29 3.23 7.60
CA ARG A 69 -17.63 2.80 7.21
C ARG A 69 -18.37 3.91 6.46
N MET A 70 -18.38 5.13 6.97
CA MET A 70 -19.03 6.26 6.32
C MET A 70 -18.41 6.62 4.97
N MET A 71 -17.10 6.44 4.82
CA MET A 71 -16.41 6.60 3.53
C MET A 71 -16.89 5.53 2.54
N ARG A 72 -16.93 4.25 2.95
CA ARG A 72 -17.41 3.14 2.11
C ARG A 72 -18.87 3.35 1.67
N GLU A 73 -19.76 3.72 2.60
CA GLU A 73 -21.18 4.01 2.31
C GLU A 73 -21.38 5.12 1.26
N ARG A 74 -20.39 6.00 1.10
CA ARG A 74 -20.39 7.12 0.14
C ARG A 74 -19.52 6.86 -1.10
N ASN A 75 -19.12 5.61 -1.30
CA ASN A 75 -18.22 5.22 -2.38
C ASN A 75 -16.90 6.03 -2.40
N LEU A 76 -16.40 6.42 -1.22
CA LEU A 76 -15.09 7.01 -1.09
C LEU A 76 -14.04 5.90 -0.84
N PRO A 77 -12.86 5.99 -1.46
CA PRO A 77 -11.84 4.97 -1.31
C PRO A 77 -11.36 4.86 0.15
N VAL A 78 -11.19 3.61 0.60
CA VAL A 78 -10.59 3.27 1.89
C VAL A 78 -9.44 2.32 1.62
N TRP A 79 -8.22 2.72 2.00
CA TRP A 79 -7.01 1.97 1.77
C TRP A 79 -6.35 1.59 3.10
N THR A 80 -6.70 0.41 3.62
CA THR A 80 -6.23 -0.09 4.92
C THR A 80 -4.93 -0.88 4.80
N GLN A 81 -4.77 -1.67 3.74
CA GLN A 81 -3.57 -2.47 3.52
C GLN A 81 -2.59 -1.75 2.60
N ARG A 82 -1.56 -1.20 3.20
CA ARG A 82 -0.55 -0.41 2.51
C ARG A 82 0.77 -1.16 2.41
N PRO A 83 1.45 -1.12 1.26
CA PRO A 83 2.77 -1.71 1.15
C PRO A 83 3.74 -0.99 2.08
N GLY A 84 4.57 -1.77 2.79
CA GLY A 84 5.70 -1.22 3.53
C GLY A 84 6.72 -0.62 2.57
N VAL A 85 7.18 0.59 2.83
CA VAL A 85 8.15 1.32 1.99
C VAL A 85 9.47 1.43 2.72
N LEU A 86 10.53 0.90 2.12
CA LEU A 86 11.91 1.07 2.60
C LEU A 86 12.57 2.23 1.85
N LEU A 87 13.17 3.18 2.57
CA LEU A 87 13.78 4.38 1.99
C LEU A 87 15.30 4.27 1.96
N TRP A 88 15.90 4.16 0.78
CA TRP A 88 17.33 4.27 0.56
C TRP A 88 17.71 5.63 -0.03
N LEU A 89 18.77 6.26 0.49
CA LEU A 89 19.17 7.59 0.08
C LEU A 89 20.67 7.66 -0.23
N ALA A 90 21.01 8.34 -1.30
CA ALA A 90 22.34 8.80 -1.61
C ALA A 90 22.37 10.30 -1.85
N SER A 91 23.43 10.97 -1.42
CA SER A 91 23.65 12.40 -1.66
C SER A 91 24.91 12.64 -2.47
N GLU A 92 24.89 13.71 -3.27
CA GLU A 92 26.05 14.27 -3.95
C GLU A 92 26.24 15.71 -3.48
N GLN A 93 27.39 15.96 -2.84
CA GLN A 93 27.79 17.29 -2.40
C GLN A 93 29.24 17.53 -2.76
N ALA A 94 29.53 18.67 -3.38
CA ALA A 94 30.88 19.03 -3.87
C ALA A 94 31.55 17.92 -4.71
N GLY A 95 30.76 17.18 -5.49
CA GLY A 95 31.22 16.08 -6.35
C GLY A 95 31.43 14.74 -5.63
N ALA A 96 31.37 14.70 -4.31
CA ALA A 96 31.42 13.45 -3.56
C ALA A 96 30.03 12.83 -3.40
N ARG A 97 29.93 11.52 -3.63
CA ARG A 97 28.70 10.73 -3.46
C ARG A 97 28.83 9.84 -2.23
N THR A 98 27.85 9.94 -1.34
CA THR A 98 27.78 9.15 -0.12
C THR A 98 26.38 8.59 0.10
N LEU A 99 26.27 7.46 0.80
CA LEU A 99 24.99 7.05 1.35
C LEU A 99 24.57 8.07 2.41
N LEU A 100 23.33 8.53 2.34
CA LEU A 100 22.80 9.50 3.29
C LEU A 100 22.15 8.78 4.46
N ASN A 101 22.78 8.86 5.63
CA ASN A 101 22.21 8.37 6.87
C ASN A 101 21.40 9.47 7.55
N LEU A 102 20.08 9.27 7.66
CA LEU A 102 19.18 10.25 8.29
C LEU A 102 19.37 10.39 9.81
N GLU A 103 20.10 9.49 10.46
CA GLU A 103 20.50 9.69 11.87
C GLU A 103 21.40 10.91 12.03
N ASN A 104 22.16 11.26 11.00
CA ASN A 104 23.01 12.42 10.97
C ASN A 104 22.29 13.72 10.54
N GLU A 105 21.03 13.59 10.10
CA GLU A 105 20.19 14.69 9.59
C GLU A 105 18.86 14.74 10.35
N PRO A 106 18.87 15.09 11.66
CA PRO A 106 17.70 14.94 12.52
C PRO A 106 16.48 15.75 12.05
N ALA A 107 16.67 16.93 11.46
CA ALA A 107 15.59 17.75 10.91
C ALA A 107 14.92 17.06 9.69
N ALA A 108 15.72 16.55 8.77
CA ALA A 108 15.23 15.83 7.59
C ALA A 108 14.54 14.51 7.98
N ARG A 109 15.12 13.77 8.95
CA ARG A 109 14.52 12.57 9.52
C ARG A 109 13.15 12.84 10.12
N ALA A 110 13.05 13.87 10.96
CA ALA A 110 11.79 14.26 11.58
C ALA A 110 10.74 14.64 10.53
N ALA A 111 11.12 15.47 9.54
CA ALA A 111 10.21 15.90 8.47
C ALA A 111 9.69 14.73 7.64
N VAL A 112 10.55 13.80 7.25
CA VAL A 112 10.18 12.59 6.49
C VAL A 112 9.26 11.69 7.30
N THR A 113 9.60 11.44 8.56
CA THR A 113 8.80 10.57 9.44
C THR A 113 7.43 11.16 9.70
N GLU A 114 7.36 12.46 9.98
CA GLU A 114 6.11 13.18 10.19
C GLU A 114 5.23 13.15 8.92
N GLN A 115 5.82 13.44 7.76
CA GLN A 115 5.09 13.41 6.50
C GLN A 115 4.57 12.00 6.16
N ALA A 116 5.40 10.98 6.33
CA ALA A 116 4.97 9.59 6.15
C ALA A 116 3.80 9.22 7.07
N GLN A 117 3.85 9.64 8.34
CA GLN A 117 2.76 9.43 9.30
C GLN A 117 1.49 10.19 8.90
N GLN A 118 1.62 11.46 8.46
CA GLN A 118 0.48 12.25 8.00
C GLN A 118 -0.20 11.64 6.78
N ARG A 119 0.60 11.11 5.85
CA ARG A 119 0.11 10.41 4.65
C ARG A 119 -0.29 8.96 4.90
N GLY A 120 0.01 8.43 6.08
CA GLY A 120 -0.25 7.03 6.44
C GLY A 120 0.62 6.04 5.65
N MET A 121 1.82 6.43 5.23
CA MET A 121 2.80 5.56 4.59
C MET A 121 3.54 4.74 5.65
N PRO A 122 3.54 3.40 5.60
CA PRO A 122 4.37 2.57 6.46
C PRO A 122 5.83 2.68 6.01
N LEU A 123 6.53 3.75 6.47
CA LEU A 123 7.90 4.04 6.08
C LEU A 123 8.88 3.38 7.03
N GLN A 124 9.86 2.67 6.46
CA GLN A 124 11.02 2.12 7.16
C GLN A 124 12.29 2.80 6.69
N LEU A 125 13.15 3.17 7.64
CA LEU A 125 14.49 3.67 7.38
C LEU A 125 15.49 2.53 7.63
N PRO A 126 16.53 2.39 6.79
CA PRO A 126 17.59 1.41 7.02
C PRO A 126 18.43 1.79 8.25
N LEU A 127 19.04 0.80 8.89
CA LEU A 127 19.91 1.01 10.06
C LEU A 127 21.23 1.70 9.71
N MET A 128 21.64 1.63 8.45
CA MET A 128 22.91 2.16 7.94
C MET A 128 24.14 1.64 8.69
N ASP A 129 24.06 0.40 9.19
CA ASP A 129 25.14 -0.31 9.85
C ASP A 129 26.20 -0.83 8.85
N LEU A 130 27.23 -1.52 9.35
CA LEU A 130 28.29 -2.06 8.50
C LEU A 130 27.79 -3.08 7.47
N GLU A 131 26.72 -3.80 7.78
CA GLU A 131 26.11 -4.74 6.86
C GLU A 131 25.44 -4.02 5.69
N ASP A 132 24.66 -2.97 5.97
CA ASP A 132 24.06 -2.12 4.93
C ASP A 132 25.13 -1.48 4.03
N GLN A 133 26.17 -0.90 4.65
CA GLN A 133 27.26 -0.26 3.92
C GLN A 133 28.11 -1.26 3.12
N GLY A 134 28.16 -2.53 3.54
CA GLY A 134 28.82 -3.60 2.80
C GLY A 134 28.01 -4.14 1.61
N ARG A 135 26.69 -3.98 1.64
CA ARG A 135 25.77 -4.50 0.60
C ARG A 135 25.38 -3.47 -0.43
N LEU A 136 25.35 -2.19 -0.07
CA LEU A 136 24.89 -1.10 -0.92
C LEU A 136 25.86 0.07 -0.87
N THR A 137 26.21 0.59 -2.03
CA THR A 137 27.04 1.78 -2.16
C THR A 137 26.25 2.98 -2.72
N ALA A 138 26.78 4.19 -2.53
CA ALA A 138 26.19 5.38 -3.16
C ALA A 138 26.18 5.26 -4.69
N ALA A 139 27.17 4.61 -5.29
CA ALA A 139 27.25 4.40 -6.74
C ALA A 139 26.13 3.47 -7.25
N ASP A 140 25.75 2.45 -6.47
CA ASP A 140 24.65 1.54 -6.81
C ASP A 140 23.32 2.29 -6.85
N LEU A 141 23.05 3.13 -5.83
CA LEU A 141 21.86 3.99 -5.82
C LEU A 141 21.89 5.01 -6.97
N TRP A 142 23.08 5.58 -7.25
CA TRP A 142 23.21 6.59 -8.29
C TRP A 142 22.97 6.05 -9.70
N SER A 143 23.38 4.80 -9.95
CA SER A 143 23.16 4.10 -11.21
C SER A 143 21.82 3.37 -11.31
N ASP A 144 21.00 3.44 -10.23
CA ASP A 144 19.75 2.66 -10.11
C ASP A 144 19.99 1.13 -10.29
N TYR A 145 21.10 0.64 -9.69
CA TYR A 145 21.47 -0.77 -9.79
C TYR A 145 20.56 -1.65 -8.94
N ARG A 146 19.47 -2.10 -9.54
CA ARG A 146 18.36 -2.79 -8.86
C ARG A 146 18.77 -4.05 -8.13
N ALA A 147 19.69 -4.83 -8.66
CA ALA A 147 20.13 -6.07 -8.02
C ALA A 147 20.79 -5.80 -6.67
N ALA A 148 21.66 -4.77 -6.57
CA ALA A 148 22.28 -4.37 -5.30
C ALA A 148 21.24 -3.79 -4.33
N ILE A 149 20.33 -2.94 -4.83
CA ILE A 149 19.26 -2.35 -4.01
C ILE A 149 18.35 -3.46 -3.45
N ALA A 150 17.95 -4.43 -4.26
CA ALA A 150 17.12 -5.55 -3.83
C ALA A 150 17.84 -6.39 -2.76
N LEU A 151 19.09 -6.78 -3.01
CA LEU A 151 19.90 -7.58 -2.08
C LEU A 151 20.09 -6.88 -0.72
N ALA A 152 20.35 -5.59 -0.72
CA ALA A 152 20.49 -4.81 0.53
C ALA A 152 19.15 -4.68 1.26
N SER A 153 18.03 -4.69 0.53
CA SER A 153 16.70 -4.52 1.09
C SER A 153 16.12 -5.81 1.69
N GLU A 154 16.63 -7.00 1.35
CA GLU A 154 16.09 -8.30 1.79
C GLU A 154 15.98 -8.46 3.31
N ARG A 155 16.87 -7.81 4.08
CA ARG A 155 16.86 -7.87 5.55
C ARG A 155 15.74 -7.06 6.20
N TYR A 156 15.05 -6.22 5.44
CA TYR A 156 13.99 -5.33 5.94
C TYR A 156 12.61 -5.80 5.51
N PRO A 157 11.59 -5.75 6.40
CA PRO A 157 10.22 -6.02 6.00
C PRO A 157 9.70 -4.86 5.13
N HIS A 158 9.61 -5.09 3.82
CA HIS A 158 9.12 -4.11 2.86
C HIS A 158 8.40 -4.81 1.70
N SER A 159 7.58 -4.04 0.99
CA SER A 159 6.98 -4.47 -0.29
C SER A 159 7.48 -3.60 -1.44
N VAL A 160 7.88 -2.37 -1.14
CA VAL A 160 8.32 -1.37 -2.10
C VAL A 160 9.58 -0.68 -1.58
N VAL A 161 10.51 -0.36 -2.46
CA VAL A 161 11.69 0.45 -2.15
C VAL A 161 11.53 1.83 -2.78
N LEU A 162 11.71 2.88 -1.99
CA LEU A 162 11.88 4.24 -2.46
C LEU A 162 13.38 4.58 -2.44
N SER A 163 13.98 4.69 -3.61
CA SER A 163 15.38 5.06 -3.77
C SER A 163 15.50 6.55 -4.13
N GLY A 164 16.29 7.31 -3.36
CA GLY A 164 16.48 8.74 -3.55
C GLY A 164 17.92 9.13 -3.83
N ARG A 165 18.12 9.96 -4.86
CA ARG A 165 19.39 10.57 -5.25
C ARG A 165 19.26 12.07 -5.08
N LEU A 166 19.96 12.62 -4.09
CA LEU A 166 19.89 14.00 -3.67
C LEU A 166 21.16 14.75 -4.07
N ARG A 167 21.04 15.82 -4.86
CA ARG A 167 22.16 16.65 -5.27
C ARG A 167 22.08 18.03 -4.64
N ALA A 168 23.13 18.42 -3.92
CA ALA A 168 23.28 19.76 -3.40
C ALA A 168 23.58 20.75 -4.53
N LEU A 169 22.79 21.83 -4.62
CA LEU A 169 22.93 22.88 -5.65
C LEU A 169 23.58 24.16 -5.11
N GLY A 170 24.00 24.17 -3.84
CA GLY A 170 24.46 25.38 -3.15
C GLY A 170 23.29 26.21 -2.58
N GLY A 171 23.63 27.11 -1.63
CA GLY A 171 22.63 27.94 -0.96
C GLY A 171 21.56 27.15 -0.18
N GLY A 172 21.92 25.98 0.34
CA GLY A 172 20.99 25.11 1.08
C GLY A 172 19.92 24.41 0.23
N ARG A 173 20.01 24.51 -1.10
CA ARG A 173 19.02 23.90 -2.02
C ARG A 173 19.50 22.52 -2.46
N TRP A 174 18.52 21.62 -2.59
CA TRP A 174 18.70 20.23 -3.02
C TRP A 174 17.71 19.87 -4.12
N ASN A 175 18.18 19.12 -5.09
CA ASN A 175 17.36 18.50 -6.11
C ASN A 175 17.29 17.00 -5.84
N GLY A 176 16.10 16.40 -5.97
CA GLY A 176 15.90 14.97 -5.75
C GLY A 176 15.45 14.26 -7.04
N GLN A 177 16.11 13.13 -7.32
CA GLN A 177 15.65 12.14 -8.30
C GLN A 177 15.30 10.86 -7.53
N TRP A 178 14.14 10.30 -7.84
CA TRP A 178 13.55 9.23 -7.06
C TRP A 178 13.15 8.07 -7.97
N SER A 179 13.26 6.85 -7.46
CA SER A 179 12.76 5.64 -8.09
C SER A 179 11.93 4.86 -7.08
N LEU A 180 10.66 4.64 -7.39
CA LEU A 180 9.75 3.80 -6.64
C LEU A 180 9.81 2.39 -7.27
N ILE A 181 10.40 1.44 -6.56
CA ILE A 181 10.72 0.09 -7.07
C ILE A 181 9.79 -0.90 -6.37
N ASP A 182 9.00 -1.62 -7.15
CA ASP A 182 8.09 -2.65 -6.70
C ASP A 182 8.34 -3.92 -7.52
N ARG A 183 8.97 -4.92 -6.90
CA ARG A 183 9.39 -6.16 -7.57
C ARG A 183 10.13 -5.88 -8.89
N GLU A 184 9.49 -6.15 -10.04
CA GLU A 184 10.07 -5.98 -11.37
C GLU A 184 9.82 -4.61 -11.98
N ASP A 185 8.85 -3.85 -11.44
CA ASP A 185 8.45 -2.55 -11.96
C ASP A 185 9.13 -1.41 -11.19
N SER A 186 9.33 -0.31 -11.89
CA SER A 186 9.91 0.90 -11.26
C SER A 186 9.40 2.14 -11.95
N GLN A 187 9.05 3.10 -11.13
CA GLN A 187 8.59 4.39 -11.58
C GLN A 187 9.48 5.52 -11.06
N GLY A 188 10.13 6.24 -11.98
CA GLY A 188 10.96 7.40 -11.65
C GLY A 188 10.15 8.69 -11.56
N PHE A 189 10.56 9.59 -10.65
CA PHE A 189 10.04 10.95 -10.55
C PHE A 189 11.09 11.91 -10.00
N GLN A 190 10.81 13.21 -10.03
CA GLN A 190 11.72 14.25 -9.56
C GLN A 190 11.00 15.22 -8.65
N THR A 191 11.72 15.76 -7.67
CA THR A 191 11.23 16.83 -6.81
C THR A 191 11.91 18.14 -7.13
N PRO A 192 11.19 19.29 -7.04
CA PRO A 192 11.78 20.60 -7.29
C PRO A 192 12.86 20.94 -6.26
N ALA A 193 13.79 21.80 -6.66
CA ALA A 193 14.90 22.23 -5.83
C ALA A 193 14.43 23.11 -4.66
N LYS A 194 14.52 22.57 -3.44
CA LYS A 194 14.16 23.21 -2.17
C LYS A 194 15.20 22.89 -1.10
N SER A 195 14.90 23.18 0.19
CA SER A 195 15.70 22.65 1.29
C SER A 195 15.73 21.11 1.28
N LEU A 196 16.64 20.49 2.01
CA LEU A 196 16.71 19.03 2.09
C LEU A 196 15.39 18.45 2.60
N GLU A 197 14.86 19.01 3.69
CA GLU A 197 13.62 18.59 4.34
C GLU A 197 12.43 18.70 3.37
N GLU A 198 12.26 19.86 2.73
CA GLU A 198 11.14 20.08 1.80
C GLU A 198 11.23 19.22 0.55
N THR A 199 12.46 18.95 0.06
CA THR A 199 12.68 18.05 -1.08
C THR A 199 12.26 16.63 -0.72
N MET A 200 12.58 16.16 0.48
CA MET A 200 12.22 14.83 0.97
C MET A 200 10.72 14.73 1.29
N VAL A 201 10.13 15.74 1.93
CA VAL A 201 8.68 15.83 2.16
C VAL A 201 7.92 15.73 0.83
N SER A 202 8.36 16.49 -0.18
CA SER A 202 7.76 16.43 -1.53
C SER A 202 7.88 15.04 -2.17
N ALA A 203 8.96 14.32 -1.88
CA ALA A 203 9.14 12.96 -2.38
C ALA A 203 8.20 11.95 -1.71
N ILE A 204 8.03 12.05 -0.40
CA ILE A 204 7.05 11.21 0.33
C ILE A 204 5.64 11.45 -0.19
N ASP A 205 5.26 12.70 -0.46
CA ASP A 205 3.94 13.03 -1.02
C ASP A 205 3.74 12.39 -2.38
N GLN A 206 4.69 12.59 -3.30
CA GLN A 206 4.59 12.03 -4.66
C GLN A 206 4.64 10.50 -4.65
N ALA A 207 5.52 9.89 -3.85
CA ALA A 207 5.59 8.45 -3.70
C ALA A 207 4.25 7.88 -3.18
N GLN A 208 3.64 8.55 -2.19
CA GLN A 208 2.34 8.14 -1.67
C GLN A 208 1.23 8.27 -2.70
N ASP A 209 1.22 9.31 -3.53
CA ASP A 209 0.24 9.48 -4.60
C ASP A 209 0.39 8.39 -5.66
N LEU A 210 1.63 8.03 -6.03
CA LEU A 210 1.93 6.94 -6.95
C LEU A 210 1.50 5.58 -6.38
N LEU A 211 1.78 5.33 -5.09
CA LEU A 211 1.32 4.12 -4.41
C LEU A 211 -0.20 4.07 -4.33
N ALA A 212 -0.85 5.19 -4.02
CA ALA A 212 -2.31 5.24 -3.98
C ALA A 212 -2.93 4.99 -5.36
N ALA A 213 -2.37 5.55 -6.42
CA ALA A 213 -2.83 5.29 -7.78
C ALA A 213 -2.68 3.80 -8.18
N ARG A 214 -1.67 3.11 -7.65
CA ARG A 214 -1.39 1.71 -7.96
C ARG A 214 -2.14 0.73 -7.07
N TYR A 215 -2.21 0.99 -5.77
CA TYR A 215 -2.67 0.04 -4.75
C TYR A 215 -3.99 0.42 -4.08
N ALA A 216 -4.39 1.71 -4.06
CA ALA A 216 -5.67 2.06 -3.47
C ALA A 216 -6.81 1.50 -4.31
N PRO A 217 -7.80 0.85 -3.69
CA PRO A 217 -8.92 0.29 -4.42
C PRO A 217 -9.69 1.42 -5.11
N MET A 218 -9.70 1.41 -6.44
CA MET A 218 -10.62 2.22 -7.23
C MET A 218 -11.99 1.54 -7.13
N LEU A 219 -12.91 2.20 -6.45
CA LEU A 219 -14.31 1.76 -6.45
C LEU A 219 -14.85 1.89 -7.87
N ALA A 220 -15.00 0.75 -8.54
CA ALA A 220 -15.75 0.70 -9.78
C ALA A 220 -17.22 0.95 -9.45
N ALA A 221 -17.78 2.01 -10.00
CA ALA A 221 -19.21 2.29 -9.87
C ALA A 221 -19.98 1.13 -10.53
N GLY A 222 -20.63 0.30 -9.74
CA GLY A 222 -21.76 -0.51 -10.18
C GLY A 222 -21.55 -1.99 -10.43
N ASP A 223 -20.34 -2.53 -10.52
CA ASP A 223 -20.17 -3.95 -10.80
C ASP A 223 -19.67 -4.74 -9.59
N GLN A 224 -20.56 -5.53 -9.00
CA GLN A 224 -20.18 -6.60 -8.06
C GLN A 224 -19.69 -7.78 -8.91
N TYR A 225 -18.40 -7.83 -9.20
CA TYR A 225 -17.81 -8.99 -9.86
C TYR A 225 -17.55 -10.09 -8.84
N GLY A 226 -18.16 -11.25 -9.01
CA GLY A 226 -17.73 -12.47 -8.35
C GLY A 226 -16.43 -12.94 -8.98
N THR A 227 -15.39 -13.11 -8.17
CA THR A 227 -14.09 -13.64 -8.62
C THR A 227 -13.82 -14.92 -7.85
N LEU A 228 -13.61 -16.01 -8.57
CA LEU A 228 -13.28 -17.30 -7.97
C LEU A 228 -11.78 -17.40 -7.74
N VAL A 229 -11.39 -17.44 -6.47
CA VAL A 229 -10.00 -17.56 -6.04
C VAL A 229 -9.79 -18.90 -5.36
N ARG A 230 -8.87 -19.70 -5.90
CA ARG A 230 -8.44 -20.96 -5.29
C ARG A 230 -7.15 -20.74 -4.51
N ILE A 231 -7.14 -21.13 -3.22
CA ILE A 231 -5.99 -21.00 -2.34
C ILE A 231 -5.65 -22.39 -1.79
N ALA A 232 -4.46 -22.86 -2.11
CA ALA A 232 -3.90 -24.13 -1.64
C ALA A 232 -3.01 -23.91 -0.39
N GLY A 233 -2.65 -25.00 0.30
CA GLY A 233 -1.76 -24.94 1.47
C GLY A 233 -2.49 -24.65 2.78
N VAL A 234 -3.80 -24.89 2.85
CA VAL A 234 -4.62 -24.69 4.06
C VAL A 234 -4.83 -26.05 4.72
N TYR A 235 -4.02 -26.36 5.73
CA TYR A 235 -3.99 -27.68 6.34
C TYR A 235 -4.73 -27.78 7.68
N ASP A 236 -5.02 -26.65 8.32
CA ASP A 236 -5.69 -26.61 9.62
C ASP A 236 -6.69 -25.45 9.74
N LEU A 237 -7.51 -25.50 10.80
CA LEU A 237 -8.53 -24.50 11.05
C LEU A 237 -7.94 -23.13 11.38
N ALA A 238 -6.75 -23.06 11.98
CA ALA A 238 -6.09 -21.80 12.29
C ALA A 238 -5.60 -21.11 11.01
N ALA A 239 -5.04 -21.88 10.04
CA ALA A 239 -4.68 -21.39 8.73
C ALA A 239 -5.92 -20.90 7.96
N TYR A 240 -7.03 -21.66 8.02
CA TYR A 240 -8.30 -21.22 7.43
C TYR A 240 -8.80 -19.92 8.06
N GLY A 241 -8.78 -19.79 9.38
CA GLY A 241 -9.21 -18.57 10.08
C GLY A 241 -8.37 -17.35 9.69
N ARG A 242 -7.03 -17.50 9.63
CA ARG A 242 -6.14 -16.43 9.16
C ARG A 242 -6.43 -16.04 7.71
N LEU A 243 -6.70 -17.01 6.85
CA LEU A 243 -7.01 -16.79 5.45
C LEU A 243 -8.33 -16.04 5.27
N VAL A 244 -9.41 -16.44 5.96
CA VAL A 244 -10.69 -15.74 5.89
C VAL A 244 -10.57 -14.32 6.42
N ALA A 245 -9.91 -14.14 7.57
CA ALA A 245 -9.65 -12.80 8.13
C ALA A 245 -8.85 -11.91 7.17
N LEU A 246 -7.86 -12.47 6.46
CA LEU A 246 -7.14 -11.76 5.42
C LEU A 246 -8.08 -11.33 4.30
N LEU A 247 -8.85 -12.26 3.71
CA LEU A 247 -9.74 -11.98 2.59
C LEU A 247 -10.80 -10.92 2.94
N GLU A 248 -11.37 -10.99 4.14
CA GLU A 248 -12.34 -10.02 4.65
C GLU A 248 -11.72 -8.65 4.94
N SER A 249 -10.43 -8.60 5.27
CA SER A 249 -9.71 -7.36 5.53
C SER A 249 -9.32 -6.60 4.25
N LEU A 250 -9.36 -7.25 3.08
CA LEU A 250 -9.03 -6.62 1.81
C LEU A 250 -10.06 -5.56 1.42
N ASP A 251 -9.62 -4.34 1.18
CA ASP A 251 -10.49 -3.21 0.79
C ASP A 251 -11.24 -3.46 -0.53
N ALA A 252 -10.61 -4.23 -1.42
CA ALA A 252 -11.20 -4.62 -2.70
C ALA A 252 -12.35 -5.62 -2.55
N VAL A 253 -12.51 -6.28 -1.38
CA VAL A 253 -13.48 -7.36 -1.16
C VAL A 253 -14.71 -6.84 -0.42
N ALA A 254 -15.89 -7.07 -0.98
CA ALA A 254 -17.18 -6.75 -0.39
C ALA A 254 -17.76 -7.91 0.41
N GLY A 255 -17.49 -9.15 -0.03
CA GLY A 255 -17.97 -10.36 0.61
C GLY A 255 -17.12 -11.56 0.23
N VAL A 256 -17.03 -12.51 1.16
CA VAL A 256 -16.26 -13.76 1.01
C VAL A 256 -17.24 -14.92 1.19
N ALA A 257 -17.35 -15.79 0.21
CA ALA A 257 -18.16 -17.00 0.29
C ALA A 257 -17.30 -18.22 -0.08
N LEU A 258 -17.23 -19.21 0.81
CA LEU A 258 -16.60 -20.49 0.50
C LEU A 258 -17.48 -21.27 -0.48
N ARG A 259 -16.95 -21.65 -1.65
CA ARG A 259 -17.68 -22.40 -2.67
C ARG A 259 -17.31 -23.87 -2.70
N HIS A 260 -16.04 -24.17 -2.56
CA HIS A 260 -15.54 -25.54 -2.71
C HIS A 260 -14.31 -25.78 -1.86
N VAL A 261 -14.20 -26.99 -1.29
CA VAL A 261 -13.01 -27.47 -0.57
C VAL A 261 -12.58 -28.78 -1.21
N ARG A 262 -11.32 -28.89 -1.56
CA ARG A 262 -10.74 -30.12 -2.08
C ARG A 262 -9.32 -30.25 -1.59
N ASP A 263 -9.05 -31.31 -0.82
CA ASP A 263 -7.79 -31.56 -0.16
C ASP A 263 -7.33 -30.37 0.70
N ASP A 264 -6.19 -29.76 0.41
CA ASP A 264 -5.64 -28.58 1.07
C ASP A 264 -6.02 -27.26 0.37
N ALA A 265 -6.91 -27.30 -0.63
CA ALA A 265 -7.27 -26.14 -1.45
C ALA A 265 -8.72 -25.72 -1.24
N PHE A 266 -8.90 -24.44 -0.97
CA PHE A 266 -10.18 -23.78 -0.72
C PHE A 266 -10.47 -22.83 -1.88
N THR A 267 -11.67 -22.90 -2.47
CA THR A 267 -12.12 -21.99 -3.52
C THR A 267 -13.15 -21.05 -2.94
N PHE A 268 -12.84 -19.78 -2.96
CA PHE A 268 -13.72 -18.70 -2.51
C PHE A 268 -14.31 -17.96 -3.69
N ASP A 269 -15.55 -17.54 -3.53
CA ASP A 269 -16.21 -16.56 -4.37
C ASP A 269 -16.12 -15.22 -3.66
N LEU A 270 -15.34 -14.33 -4.22
CA LEU A 270 -15.10 -13.00 -3.67
C LEU A 270 -15.95 -11.99 -4.42
N GLN A 271 -16.90 -11.38 -3.73
CA GLN A 271 -17.60 -10.21 -4.25
C GLN A 271 -16.67 -9.00 -4.14
N LEU A 272 -16.38 -8.35 -5.26
CA LEU A 272 -15.44 -7.26 -5.30
C LEU A 272 -16.14 -5.89 -5.26
N ARG A 273 -15.58 -4.97 -4.48
CA ARG A 273 -15.91 -3.52 -4.54
C ARG A 273 -15.11 -2.81 -5.63
N ALA A 274 -14.02 -3.43 -6.07
CA ALA A 274 -13.09 -2.89 -7.06
C ALA A 274 -12.70 -4.02 -8.02
N GLY A 275 -12.18 -3.67 -9.19
CA GLY A 275 -11.81 -4.67 -10.20
C GLY A 275 -10.77 -5.69 -9.73
N GLN A 276 -10.69 -6.84 -10.41
CA GLN A 276 -9.80 -7.96 -10.10
C GLN A 276 -8.33 -7.56 -9.91
N ALA A 277 -7.84 -6.56 -10.66
CA ALA A 277 -6.47 -6.06 -10.52
C ALA A 277 -6.18 -5.48 -9.12
N ASN A 278 -7.18 -4.92 -8.44
CA ASN A 278 -7.04 -4.42 -7.07
C ASN A 278 -7.01 -5.57 -6.05
N LEU A 279 -7.81 -6.62 -6.28
CA LEU A 279 -7.75 -7.85 -5.49
C LEU A 279 -6.36 -8.49 -5.57
N VAL A 280 -5.84 -8.70 -6.79
CA VAL A 280 -4.50 -9.29 -7.02
C VAL A 280 -3.44 -8.51 -6.24
N ARG A 281 -3.43 -7.17 -6.36
CA ARG A 281 -2.48 -6.34 -5.63
C ARG A 281 -2.62 -6.46 -4.10
N GLY A 282 -3.85 -6.53 -3.60
CA GLY A 282 -4.10 -6.71 -2.17
C GLY A 282 -3.61 -8.08 -1.66
N LEU A 283 -3.89 -9.15 -2.41
CA LEU A 283 -3.42 -10.51 -2.09
C LEU A 283 -1.88 -10.57 -2.08
N ASP A 284 -1.25 -9.99 -3.08
CA ASP A 284 0.20 -9.93 -3.19
C ASP A 284 0.86 -9.09 -2.10
N ALA A 285 0.28 -7.94 -1.77
CA ALA A 285 0.78 -7.05 -0.71
C ALA A 285 0.67 -7.65 0.69
N SER A 286 -0.22 -8.63 0.90
CA SER A 286 -0.40 -9.29 2.19
C SER A 286 0.84 -10.06 2.68
N GLY A 287 1.71 -10.48 1.75
CA GLY A 287 2.87 -11.32 2.05
C GLY A 287 2.55 -12.75 2.50
N LEU A 288 1.27 -13.05 2.80
CA LEU A 288 0.81 -14.37 3.26
C LEU A 288 0.53 -15.33 2.11
N LEU A 289 0.33 -14.81 0.91
CA LEU A 289 -0.02 -15.60 -0.27
C LEU A 289 1.05 -15.48 -1.35
N SER A 290 1.22 -16.54 -2.12
CA SER A 290 2.03 -16.53 -3.36
C SER A 290 1.16 -16.95 -4.54
N ALA A 291 1.22 -16.21 -5.63
CA ALA A 291 0.52 -16.56 -6.85
C ALA A 291 1.03 -17.90 -7.39
N GLU A 292 0.12 -18.76 -7.85
CA GLU A 292 0.43 -20.01 -8.54
C GLU A 292 -0.08 -19.97 -9.99
N PRO A 293 0.61 -20.64 -10.92
CA PRO A 293 0.06 -20.80 -12.26
C PRO A 293 -1.19 -21.67 -12.23
N ALA A 294 -2.13 -21.40 -13.14
CA ALA A 294 -3.30 -22.25 -13.32
C ALA A 294 -2.86 -23.70 -13.59
N PRO A 295 -3.46 -24.71 -12.92
CA PRO A 295 -3.13 -26.09 -13.18
C PRO A 295 -3.45 -26.45 -14.64
N LEU A 296 -2.56 -27.23 -15.26
CA LEU A 296 -2.80 -27.72 -16.62
C LEU A 296 -4.10 -28.51 -16.66
N ARG A 297 -5.03 -28.10 -17.52
CA ARG A 297 -6.28 -28.84 -17.72
C ARG A 297 -5.93 -30.20 -18.32
N PRO A 298 -6.42 -31.33 -17.76
CA PRO A 298 -6.33 -32.60 -18.46
C PRO A 298 -7.10 -32.47 -19.77
N VAL A 299 -6.42 -32.71 -20.89
CA VAL A 299 -7.06 -32.79 -22.20
C VAL A 299 -8.07 -33.94 -22.15
N PRO A 300 -9.37 -33.72 -22.38
CA PRO A 300 -10.30 -34.83 -22.41
C PRO A 300 -9.85 -35.81 -23.49
N PRO A 301 -9.89 -37.13 -23.22
CA PRO A 301 -9.51 -38.11 -24.23
C PRO A 301 -10.38 -37.92 -25.46
N VAL A 302 -9.75 -37.77 -26.62
CA VAL A 302 -10.44 -37.70 -27.90
C VAL A 302 -11.22 -39.01 -28.05
N ALA A 303 -12.56 -38.91 -28.08
CA ALA A 303 -13.41 -40.08 -28.30
C ALA A 303 -13.12 -40.62 -29.69
N VAL A 304 -12.39 -41.72 -29.75
CA VAL A 304 -12.29 -42.50 -30.98
C VAL A 304 -13.64 -43.20 -31.16
N ALA A 305 -14.38 -42.79 -32.17
CA ALA A 305 -15.62 -43.41 -32.55
C ALA A 305 -15.38 -44.86 -32.98
N GLY A 306 -15.79 -45.80 -32.13
CA GLY A 306 -15.78 -47.22 -32.52
C GLY A 306 -15.48 -48.18 -31.35
N SER A 307 -16.50 -48.49 -30.54
CA SER A 307 -16.85 -49.75 -29.91
C SER A 307 -17.73 -49.52 -28.69
N GLY A 308 -18.86 -50.22 -28.58
CA GLY A 308 -19.83 -50.09 -27.49
C GLY A 308 -19.20 -50.35 -26.11
N GLY A 309 -18.93 -49.30 -25.40
CA GLY A 309 -18.48 -49.29 -24.02
C GLY A 309 -19.22 -48.23 -23.22
N VAL A 310 -19.60 -48.61 -22.02
CA VAL A 310 -20.28 -47.78 -21.03
C VAL A 310 -19.71 -46.35 -21.02
N ALA A 311 -20.57 -45.36 -21.17
CA ALA A 311 -20.17 -43.94 -21.09
C ALA A 311 -19.39 -43.70 -19.79
N PRO A 312 -18.20 -43.11 -19.84
CA PRO A 312 -17.49 -42.74 -18.62
C PRO A 312 -18.31 -41.73 -17.84
N ALA A 313 -18.43 -41.95 -16.54
CA ALA A 313 -19.13 -41.03 -15.64
C ALA A 313 -18.64 -39.60 -15.89
N ALA A 314 -19.60 -38.69 -16.08
CA ALA A 314 -19.29 -37.28 -16.32
C ALA A 314 -18.38 -36.75 -15.18
N VAL A 315 -17.14 -36.45 -15.53
CA VAL A 315 -16.23 -35.76 -14.58
C VAL A 315 -16.88 -34.43 -14.26
N PRO A 316 -17.15 -34.11 -12.97
CA PRO A 316 -17.75 -32.84 -12.62
C PRO A 316 -16.89 -31.70 -13.14
N VAL A 317 -17.44 -30.89 -14.03
CA VAL A 317 -16.78 -29.68 -14.54
C VAL A 317 -16.69 -28.71 -13.37
N LEU A 318 -15.49 -28.58 -12.81
CA LEU A 318 -15.23 -27.57 -11.77
C LEU A 318 -15.42 -26.19 -12.40
N PRO A 319 -16.01 -25.24 -11.64
CA PRO A 319 -16.15 -23.86 -12.11
C PRO A 319 -14.79 -23.30 -12.50
N GLU A 320 -14.77 -22.47 -13.52
CA GLU A 320 -13.55 -21.81 -13.99
C GLU A 320 -13.03 -20.86 -12.90
N VAL A 321 -11.85 -21.17 -12.37
CA VAL A 321 -11.22 -20.36 -11.30
C VAL A 321 -10.40 -19.25 -11.95
N ASP A 322 -10.60 -18.03 -11.48
CA ASP A 322 -9.97 -16.83 -12.05
C ASP A 322 -8.53 -16.65 -11.55
N LEU A 323 -8.26 -17.00 -10.28
CA LEU A 323 -6.97 -16.77 -9.62
C LEU A 323 -6.54 -17.99 -8.79
N TYR A 324 -5.24 -18.27 -8.80
CA TYR A 324 -4.62 -19.38 -8.07
C TYR A 324 -3.53 -18.85 -7.15
N TYR A 325 -3.62 -19.21 -5.86
CA TYR A 325 -2.68 -18.81 -4.82
C TYR A 325 -2.32 -19.98 -3.91
N ARG A 326 -1.19 -19.85 -3.21
CA ARG A 326 -0.77 -20.75 -2.13
C ARG A 326 -0.50 -19.95 -0.86
N LEU A 327 -0.99 -20.46 0.28
CA LEU A 327 -0.69 -19.92 1.60
C LEU A 327 0.77 -20.20 1.94
N ARG A 328 1.50 -19.18 2.33
CA ARG A 328 2.87 -19.32 2.84
C ARG A 328 2.83 -19.73 4.31
N ASN A 329 3.64 -20.73 4.66
CA ASN A 329 3.81 -21.20 6.03
C ASN A 329 4.72 -20.27 6.83
#